data_000705065be84af8426b8c3d8a813364
#
_entry.id   000705065be84af8426b8c3d8a813364
#
_cell.length_a   1.000
_cell.length_b   1.000
_cell.length_c   1.000
_cell.angle_alpha   90.00
_cell.angle_beta   90.00
_cell.angle_gamma   90.00
#
_symmetry.space_group_name_H-M   'P 1'
#
loop_
_entity.id
_entity.type
_entity.pdbx_description
1 polymer ?
#
loop_
_entity_poly.entity_id
_entity_poly.type
_entity_poly.pdbx_seq_one_letter_code
_entity_poly.pdbx_strand_id
1 'polypeptide(L)'
;MTNEQIQISYQLAEDVYFENKTLKEAKELGARSEISPNSINYYCSAFRHMLNGTKHTGSIGTEILEYFLSQIFNKYDASIKSNALIALNKQ
;
A
#
# COMPACT_ATOMS: atom_id res chain seq x y z
N MET A 1 12.72 -4.60 -6.15
CA MET A 1 11.45 -4.69 -6.89
C MET A 1 11.47 -3.86 -8.15
N THR A 2 10.83 -4.36 -9.21
CA THR A 2 10.67 -3.58 -10.45
C THR A 2 9.56 -2.53 -10.28
N ASN A 3 9.55 -1.54 -11.15
CA ASN A 3 8.49 -0.53 -11.16
C ASN A 3 7.11 -1.18 -11.37
N GLU A 4 7.04 -2.19 -12.22
CA GLU A 4 5.81 -2.93 -12.47
C GLU A 4 5.31 -3.64 -11.20
N GLN A 5 6.21 -4.28 -10.45
CA GLN A 5 5.85 -4.93 -9.20
C GLN A 5 5.34 -3.92 -8.16
N ILE A 6 5.94 -2.74 -8.10
CA ILE A 6 5.50 -1.67 -7.21
C ILE A 6 4.09 -1.20 -7.57
N GLN A 7 3.82 -1.01 -8.86
CA GLN A 7 2.50 -0.61 -9.34
C GLN A 7 1.43 -1.67 -9.02
N ILE A 8 1.77 -2.93 -9.23
CA ILE A 8 0.88 -4.05 -8.90
C ILE A 8 0.61 -4.10 -7.41
N SER A 9 1.65 -3.95 -6.58
CA SER A 9 1.51 -3.95 -5.12
C SER A 9 0.57 -2.86 -4.63
N TYR A 10 0.69 -1.66 -5.18
CA TYR A 10 -0.19 -0.54 -4.84
C TYR A 10 -1.64 -0.87 -5.23
N GLN A 11 -1.86 -1.34 -6.45
CA GLN A 11 -3.20 -1.64 -6.95
C GLN A 11 -3.87 -2.73 -6.12
N LEU A 12 -3.13 -3.77 -5.76
CA LEU A 12 -3.65 -4.84 -4.93
C LEU A 12 -3.99 -4.34 -3.52
N ALA A 13 -3.14 -3.49 -2.94
CA ALA A 13 -3.40 -2.91 -1.63
C ALA A 13 -4.68 -2.04 -1.65
N GLU A 14 -4.84 -1.24 -2.68
CA GLU A 14 -6.04 -0.41 -2.87
C GLU A 14 -7.28 -1.27 -3.03
N ASP A 15 -7.22 -2.31 -3.86
CA ASP A 15 -8.34 -3.22 -4.09
C ASP A 15 -8.77 -3.95 -2.81
N VAL A 16 -7.83 -4.37 -1.99
CA VAL A 16 -8.14 -5.01 -0.71
C VAL A 16 -8.78 -4.02 0.26
N TYR A 17 -8.26 -2.80 0.33
CA TYR A 17 -8.79 -1.78 1.22
C TYR A 17 -10.25 -1.45 0.90
N PHE A 18 -10.58 -1.31 -0.38
CA PHE A 18 -11.95 -0.99 -0.82
C PHE A 18 -12.81 -2.23 -1.05
N GLU A 19 -12.33 -3.40 -0.63
CA GLU A 19 -13.08 -4.68 -0.71
C GLU A 19 -13.42 -5.11 -2.14
N ASN A 20 -12.66 -4.64 -3.13
CA ASN A 20 -12.77 -5.10 -4.51
C ASN A 20 -12.14 -6.48 -4.70
N LYS A 21 -11.22 -6.85 -3.82
CA LYS A 21 -10.56 -8.15 -3.79
C LYS A 21 -10.33 -8.57 -2.35
N THR A 22 -10.32 -9.87 -2.11
CA THR A 22 -9.91 -10.40 -0.80
C THR A 22 -8.39 -10.41 -0.70
N LEU A 23 -7.87 -10.48 0.53
CA LEU A 23 -6.44 -10.60 0.75
C LEU A 23 -5.87 -11.87 0.09
N LYS A 24 -6.64 -12.96 0.12
CA LYS A 24 -6.26 -14.21 -0.53
C LYS A 24 -6.08 -14.02 -2.04
N GLU A 25 -7.05 -13.37 -2.69
CA GLU A 25 -6.96 -13.06 -4.13
C GLU A 25 -5.76 -12.18 -4.44
N ALA A 26 -5.51 -11.16 -3.62
CA ALA A 26 -4.36 -10.27 -3.79
C ALA A 26 -3.04 -11.05 -3.70
N LYS A 27 -2.93 -11.96 -2.75
CA LYS A 27 -1.74 -12.80 -2.61
C LYS A 27 -1.52 -13.70 -3.83
N GLU A 28 -2.59 -14.28 -4.36
CA GLU A 28 -2.52 -15.12 -5.55
C GLU A 28 -2.09 -14.31 -6.79
N LEU A 29 -2.65 -13.13 -6.96
CA LEU A 29 -2.30 -12.25 -8.07
C LEU A 29 -0.87 -11.72 -7.93
N GLY A 30 -0.46 -11.37 -6.72
CA GLY A 30 0.91 -10.94 -6.46
C GLY A 30 1.93 -12.03 -6.78
N ALA A 31 1.61 -13.28 -6.48
CA ALA A 31 2.48 -14.41 -6.78
C ALA A 31 2.76 -14.55 -8.28
N ARG A 32 1.81 -14.21 -9.13
CA ARG A 32 1.98 -14.22 -10.58
C ARG A 32 3.03 -13.21 -11.05
N SER A 33 3.29 -12.19 -10.26
CA SER A 33 4.30 -11.17 -10.53
C SER A 33 5.52 -11.33 -9.63
N GLU A 34 5.68 -12.50 -9.04
CA GLU A 34 6.81 -12.84 -8.16
C GLU A 34 6.89 -11.97 -6.90
N ILE A 35 5.74 -11.53 -6.40
CA ILE A 35 5.64 -10.78 -5.15
C ILE A 35 5.20 -11.76 -4.05
N SER A 36 5.98 -11.85 -2.96
CA SER A 36 5.70 -12.81 -1.91
C SER A 36 4.39 -12.49 -1.18
N PRO A 37 3.67 -13.50 -0.63
CA PRO A 37 2.46 -13.26 0.15
C PRO A 37 2.70 -12.35 1.35
N ASN A 38 3.85 -12.47 2.01
CA ASN A 38 4.20 -11.60 3.13
C ASN A 38 4.34 -10.15 2.70
N SER A 39 4.94 -9.90 1.54
CA SER A 39 5.06 -8.56 0.99
C SER A 39 3.68 -7.96 0.70
N ILE A 40 2.79 -8.73 0.09
CA ILE A 40 1.42 -8.26 -0.19
C ILE A 40 0.71 -7.89 1.13
N ASN A 41 0.84 -8.73 2.15
CA ASN A 41 0.26 -8.45 3.46
C ASN A 41 0.78 -7.13 4.04
N TYR A 42 2.09 -6.90 3.94
CA TYR A 42 2.72 -5.65 4.38
C TYR A 42 2.19 -4.44 3.64
N TYR A 43 2.08 -4.53 2.32
CA TYR A 43 1.63 -3.39 1.50
C TYR A 43 0.16 -3.06 1.75
N CYS A 44 -0.67 -4.06 1.92
CA CYS A 44 -2.08 -3.86 2.28
C CYS A 44 -2.20 -3.18 3.65
N SER A 45 -1.39 -3.62 4.61
CA SER A 45 -1.37 -3.02 5.95
C SER A 45 -0.87 -1.57 5.90
N ALA A 46 0.22 -1.31 5.17
CA ALA A 46 0.77 0.03 5.03
C ALA A 46 -0.24 0.98 4.40
N PHE A 47 -0.90 0.55 3.33
CA PHE A 47 -1.90 1.36 2.65
C PHE A 47 -3.06 1.72 3.58
N ARG A 48 -3.57 0.74 4.31
CA ARG A 48 -4.65 0.95 5.27
C ARG A 48 -4.26 1.99 6.34
N HIS A 49 -3.07 1.85 6.90
CA HIS A 49 -2.59 2.79 7.92
C HIS A 49 -2.39 4.19 7.35
N MET A 50 -1.90 4.30 6.13
CA MET A 50 -1.74 5.60 5.47
C MET A 50 -3.08 6.30 5.25
N LEU A 51 -4.11 5.57 4.82
CA LEU A 51 -5.43 6.16 4.61
C LEU A 51 -6.11 6.53 5.93
N ASN A 52 -5.84 5.78 6.99
CA ASN A 52 -6.48 6.00 8.30
C ASN A 52 -5.68 6.94 9.23
N GLY A 53 -4.47 7.29 8.87
CA GLY A 53 -3.61 8.15 9.71
C GLY A 53 -3.11 7.44 10.96
N THR A 54 -2.93 6.13 10.90
CA THR A 54 -2.45 5.32 12.03
C THR A 54 -1.03 4.81 11.76
N LYS A 55 -0.33 4.45 12.85
CA LYS A 55 1.04 3.97 12.75
C LYS A 55 1.11 2.59 12.10
N HIS A 56 1.97 2.45 11.10
CA HIS A 56 2.32 1.16 10.51
C HIS A 56 3.53 0.58 11.25
N THR A 57 3.45 -0.66 11.71
CA THR A 57 4.48 -1.27 12.56
C THR A 57 5.64 -1.91 11.78
N GLY A 58 5.49 -2.13 10.49
CA GLY A 58 6.57 -2.63 9.64
C GLY A 58 7.19 -1.50 8.85
N SER A 59 8.28 -1.79 8.13
CA SER A 59 8.84 -0.84 7.19
C SER A 59 8.71 -1.35 5.77
N ILE A 60 8.45 -0.44 4.83
CA ILE A 60 8.49 -0.73 3.40
C ILE A 60 9.65 0.06 2.80
N GLY A 61 10.18 -0.42 1.67
CA GLY A 61 11.29 0.26 1.01
C GLY A 61 10.94 1.67 0.59
N THR A 62 11.94 2.54 0.55
CA THR A 62 11.76 3.95 0.21
C THR A 62 11.06 4.14 -1.14
N GLU A 63 11.43 3.37 -2.15
CA GLU A 63 10.81 3.46 -3.48
C GLU A 63 9.32 3.13 -3.44
N ILE A 64 8.94 2.12 -2.68
CA ILE A 64 7.54 1.71 -2.54
C ILE A 64 6.77 2.79 -1.78
N LEU A 65 7.34 3.30 -0.71
CA LEU A 65 6.73 4.35 0.09
C LEU A 65 6.48 5.61 -0.75
N GLU A 66 7.48 6.03 -1.52
CA GLU A 66 7.37 7.19 -2.39
C GLU A 66 6.26 7.01 -3.44
N TYR A 67 6.18 5.83 -4.03
CA TYR A 67 5.13 5.53 -5.00
C TYR A 67 3.75 5.59 -4.35
N PHE A 68 3.58 4.97 -3.19
CA PHE A 68 2.30 4.97 -2.46
C PHE A 68 1.88 6.40 -2.12
N LEU A 69 2.80 7.21 -1.60
CA LEU A 69 2.51 8.60 -1.26
C LEU A 69 2.12 9.41 -2.50
N SER A 70 2.85 9.22 -3.60
CA SER A 70 2.57 9.90 -4.87
C SER A 70 1.15 9.58 -5.35
N GLN A 71 0.77 8.31 -5.33
CA GLN A 71 -0.56 7.90 -5.77
C GLN A 71 -1.66 8.43 -4.85
N ILE A 72 -1.44 8.37 -3.55
CA ILE A 72 -2.41 8.88 -2.56
C ILE A 72 -2.59 10.40 -2.74
N PHE A 73 -1.50 11.13 -2.94
CA PHE A 73 -1.56 12.58 -3.14
C PHE A 73 -2.29 12.96 -4.43
N ASN A 74 -2.23 12.12 -5.45
CA ASN A 74 -2.89 12.40 -6.73
C ASN A 74 -4.35 11.98 -6.77
N LYS A 75 -4.75 10.97 -5.98
CA LYS A 75 -6.08 10.37 -6.06
C LYS A 75 -7.05 10.79 -4.97
N TYR A 76 -6.55 11.20 -3.82
CA TYR A 76 -7.37 11.40 -2.63
C TYR A 76 -7.38 12.87 -2.21
N ASP A 77 -8.37 13.24 -1.37
CA ASP A 77 -8.53 14.60 -0.90
C ASP A 77 -7.52 14.98 0.20
N ALA A 78 -7.57 16.22 0.64
CA ALA A 78 -6.63 16.76 1.63
C ALA A 78 -6.68 16.00 2.96
N SER A 79 -7.84 15.48 3.36
CA SER A 79 -8.00 14.72 4.60
C SER A 79 -7.18 13.43 4.55
N ILE A 80 -7.26 12.70 3.44
CA ILE A 80 -6.51 11.45 3.24
C ILE A 80 -5.00 11.73 3.12
N LYS A 81 -4.64 12.81 2.41
CA LYS A 81 -3.22 13.22 2.31
C LYS A 81 -2.64 13.51 3.69
N SER A 82 -3.38 14.21 4.55
CA SER A 82 -2.96 14.49 5.92
C SER A 82 -2.77 13.20 6.71
N ASN A 83 -3.69 12.25 6.58
CA ASN A 83 -3.59 10.95 7.24
C ASN A 83 -2.33 10.19 6.80
N ALA A 84 -2.00 10.21 5.52
CA ALA A 84 -0.80 9.56 5.01
C ALA A 84 0.47 10.15 5.61
N LEU A 85 0.53 11.47 5.75
CA LEU A 85 1.67 12.15 6.38
C LEU A 85 1.77 11.82 7.88
N ILE A 86 0.64 11.74 8.58
CA ILE A 86 0.60 11.36 9.99
C ILE A 86 1.12 9.92 10.16
N ALA A 87 0.68 8.99 9.33
CA ALA A 87 1.13 7.61 9.39
C ALA A 87 2.64 7.51 9.17
N LEU A 88 3.16 8.27 8.21
CA LEU A 88 4.59 8.32 7.91
C LEU A 88 5.39 8.86 9.10
N ASN A 89 4.93 9.92 9.73
CA ASN A 89 5.63 10.53 10.87
C ASN A 89 5.66 9.63 12.11
N LYS A 90 4.74 8.68 12.21
CA LYS A 90 4.69 7.75 13.33
C LYS A 90 5.52 6.48 13.12
N GLN A 91 6.05 6.30 11.94
CA GLN A 91 6.95 5.20 11.64
C GLN A 91 8.38 5.52 12.12
#